data_8fbe02567811395b129381f2ab3fe670
#
_entry.id   8fbe02567811395b129381f2ab3fe670
#
_cell.length_a   1.000
_cell.length_b   1.000
_cell.length_c   1.000
_cell.angle_alpha   90.00
_cell.angle_beta   90.00
_cell.angle_gamma   90.00
#
_symmetry.space_group_name_H-M   'P 1'
#
loop_
_entity.id
_entity.type
_entity.pdbx_description
1 polymer ?
#
loop_
_entity_poly.entity_id
_entity_poly.type
_entity_poly.pdbx_seq_one_letter_code
_entity_poly.pdbx_strand_id
1 'polypeptide(L)'
;MKKLIYLIMAVWAFTSCNDSDEAFTVEISAEGFHFTPIMGGALLQYTLPDDPEIIAINVRYQDVYGNPILKTGSNSTDKLTLTGFNESVNNIPAQITFLRQDYTESQPIDIQFGTLDSSPICFINNAEVQSGWNGCTLSFDNPEGTTGMAHVFYLGSNPID
;
A
#
# COMPACT_ATOMS: atom_id res chain seq x y z
N MET A 1 34.54 -49.00 -13.66
CA MET A 1 33.16 -48.88 -14.21
C MET A 1 32.10 -48.69 -13.11
N LYS A 2 32.17 -49.40 -11.96
CA LYS A 2 31.14 -49.22 -10.87
C LYS A 2 31.12 -47.82 -10.25
N LYS A 3 32.27 -47.15 -10.11
CA LYS A 3 32.33 -45.78 -9.53
C LYS A 3 31.75 -44.70 -10.44
N LEU A 4 31.73 -44.90 -11.76
CA LEU A 4 31.13 -43.98 -12.73
C LEU A 4 29.59 -44.01 -12.68
N ILE A 5 29.03 -45.19 -12.39
CA ILE A 5 27.57 -45.40 -12.28
C ILE A 5 27.01 -44.64 -11.07
N TYR A 6 27.73 -44.62 -9.93
CA TYR A 6 27.31 -43.86 -8.75
C TYR A 6 27.38 -42.35 -8.94
N LEU A 7 28.31 -41.84 -9.75
CA LEU A 7 28.42 -40.43 -10.09
C LEU A 7 27.21 -39.99 -10.95
N ILE A 8 26.78 -40.79 -11.91
CA ILE A 8 25.65 -40.53 -12.77
C ILE A 8 24.30 -40.57 -11.97
N MET A 9 24.20 -41.52 -11.01
CA MET A 9 23.02 -41.58 -10.13
C MET A 9 22.90 -40.39 -9.19
N ALA A 10 24.02 -39.80 -8.73
CA ALA A 10 24.02 -38.64 -7.86
C ALA A 10 23.59 -37.35 -8.58
N VAL A 11 23.78 -37.23 -9.89
CA VAL A 11 23.40 -36.05 -10.67
C VAL A 11 21.89 -36.01 -10.92
N TRP A 12 21.17 -37.16 -10.93
CA TRP A 12 19.71 -37.21 -11.13
C TRP A 12 18.92 -36.87 -9.88
N ALA A 13 19.55 -36.81 -8.69
CA ALA A 13 18.87 -36.48 -7.45
C ALA A 13 18.67 -34.95 -7.23
N PHE A 14 19.27 -34.09 -8.04
CA PHE A 14 19.19 -32.63 -7.90
C PHE A 14 18.21 -31.96 -8.88
N THR A 15 17.48 -32.70 -9.69
CA THR A 15 16.51 -32.14 -10.66
C THR A 15 15.06 -32.22 -10.21
N SER A 16 14.79 -32.45 -8.91
CA SER A 16 13.44 -32.56 -8.38
C SER A 16 13.18 -31.48 -7.35
N CYS A 17 13.20 -30.22 -7.76
CA CYS A 17 12.49 -29.11 -7.15
C CYS A 17 12.24 -28.10 -8.27
N ASN A 18 11.29 -28.41 -9.13
CA ASN A 18 10.63 -27.42 -9.96
C ASN A 18 9.19 -27.37 -9.47
N ASP A 19 8.99 -26.84 -8.25
CA ASP A 19 7.72 -26.24 -7.90
C ASP A 19 7.62 -24.97 -8.76
N SER A 20 7.24 -25.17 -10.02
CA SER A 20 6.65 -24.10 -10.79
C SER A 20 5.31 -23.82 -10.13
N ASP A 21 5.28 -22.87 -9.21
CA ASP A 21 4.06 -22.16 -8.85
C ASP A 21 3.56 -21.50 -10.15
N GLU A 22 2.87 -22.30 -10.99
CA GLU A 22 2.26 -21.78 -12.21
C GLU A 22 1.17 -20.81 -11.78
N ALA A 23 1.48 -19.51 -11.91
CA ALA A 23 0.52 -18.46 -11.65
C ALA A 23 -0.74 -18.70 -12.50
N PHE A 24 -1.89 -18.80 -11.86
CA PHE A 24 -3.14 -19.01 -12.57
C PHE A 24 -3.65 -17.73 -13.22
N THR A 25 -4.41 -17.85 -14.27
CA THR A 25 -5.02 -16.72 -14.97
C THR A 25 -6.44 -16.53 -14.48
N VAL A 26 -6.82 -15.29 -14.18
CA VAL A 26 -8.19 -14.91 -13.81
C VAL A 26 -8.72 -13.97 -14.89
N GLU A 27 -9.90 -14.27 -15.45
CA GLU A 27 -10.60 -13.33 -16.29
C GLU A 27 -11.25 -12.26 -15.42
N ILE A 28 -10.72 -11.04 -15.49
CA ILE A 28 -11.20 -9.91 -14.67
C ILE A 28 -11.74 -8.86 -15.60
N SER A 29 -12.93 -8.37 -15.29
CA SER A 29 -13.42 -7.12 -15.83
C SER A 29 -12.62 -5.97 -15.19
N ALA A 30 -12.12 -5.03 -15.99
CA ALA A 30 -11.48 -3.80 -15.52
C ALA A 30 -12.39 -2.99 -14.58
N GLU A 31 -13.69 -3.24 -14.60
CA GLU A 31 -14.70 -2.64 -13.73
C GLU A 31 -14.66 -3.21 -12.29
N GLY A 32 -13.89 -4.26 -12.04
CA GLY A 32 -13.78 -4.91 -10.73
C GLY A 32 -12.97 -4.13 -9.69
N PHE A 33 -12.24 -3.09 -10.10
CA PHE A 33 -11.39 -2.29 -9.22
C PHE A 33 -11.72 -0.80 -9.32
N HIS A 34 -12.07 -0.21 -8.20
CA HIS A 34 -12.33 1.23 -8.11
C HIS A 34 -11.44 1.87 -7.06
N PHE A 35 -10.64 2.87 -7.47
CA PHE A 35 -9.74 3.60 -6.59
C PHE A 35 -10.30 5.00 -6.31
N THR A 36 -10.43 5.31 -5.02
CA THR A 36 -10.77 6.66 -4.55
C THR A 36 -9.58 7.23 -3.81
N PRO A 37 -8.95 8.33 -4.28
CA PRO A 37 -7.89 9.00 -3.53
C PRO A 37 -8.40 9.46 -2.16
N ILE A 38 -7.61 9.20 -1.11
CA ILE A 38 -7.84 9.66 0.25
C ILE A 38 -6.58 10.31 0.80
N MET A 39 -6.65 10.96 1.95
CA MET A 39 -5.51 11.60 2.60
C MET A 39 -4.41 10.60 2.93
N GLY A 40 -3.24 10.79 2.32
CA GLY A 40 -2.07 9.93 2.50
C GLY A 40 -2.17 8.55 1.85
N GLY A 41 -3.13 8.35 0.92
CA GLY A 41 -3.34 7.07 0.28
C GLY A 41 -4.50 6.98 -0.68
N ALA A 42 -5.01 5.76 -0.87
CA ALA A 42 -6.18 5.46 -1.67
C ALA A 42 -7.06 4.38 -1.02
N LEU A 43 -8.34 4.46 -1.24
CA LEU A 43 -9.29 3.40 -0.93
C LEU A 43 -9.55 2.59 -2.20
N LEU A 44 -9.14 1.34 -2.20
CA LEU A 44 -9.50 0.37 -3.23
C LEU A 44 -10.80 -0.31 -2.84
N GLN A 45 -11.81 -0.22 -3.69
CA GLN A 45 -12.99 -1.08 -3.67
C GLN A 45 -12.81 -2.16 -4.73
N TYR A 46 -13.08 -3.42 -4.37
CA TYR A 46 -12.85 -4.56 -5.25
C TYR A 46 -13.95 -5.59 -5.12
N THR A 47 -14.12 -6.36 -6.18
CA THR A 47 -14.96 -7.56 -6.17
C THR A 47 -14.08 -8.74 -6.53
N LEU A 48 -14.08 -9.77 -5.69
CA LEU A 48 -13.37 -10.99 -6.01
C LEU A 48 -14.10 -11.74 -7.14
N PRO A 49 -13.35 -12.47 -7.99
CA PRO A 49 -13.93 -13.38 -8.97
C PRO A 49 -14.84 -14.44 -8.30
N ASP A 50 -15.81 -14.93 -9.04
CA ASP A 50 -16.70 -16.03 -8.58
C ASP A 50 -15.99 -17.39 -8.69
N ASP A 51 -14.88 -17.50 -7.94
CA ASP A 51 -14.07 -18.70 -7.78
C ASP A 51 -13.93 -18.99 -6.28
N PRO A 52 -14.52 -20.07 -5.77
CA PRO A 52 -14.50 -20.39 -4.33
C PRO A 52 -13.10 -20.71 -3.78
N GLU A 53 -12.13 -20.96 -4.64
CA GLU A 53 -10.74 -21.16 -4.22
C GLU A 53 -10.02 -19.85 -3.93
N ILE A 54 -10.49 -18.72 -4.47
CA ILE A 54 -9.90 -17.40 -4.24
C ILE A 54 -10.36 -16.87 -2.88
N ILE A 55 -9.40 -16.64 -1.98
CA ILE A 55 -9.65 -16.22 -0.61
C ILE A 55 -9.24 -14.77 -0.33
N ALA A 56 -8.37 -14.21 -1.16
CA ALA A 56 -7.83 -12.87 -0.90
C ALA A 56 -7.33 -12.19 -2.19
N ILE A 57 -7.12 -10.89 -2.06
CA ILE A 57 -6.45 -10.04 -3.04
C ILE A 57 -5.18 -9.47 -2.39
N ASN A 58 -4.08 -9.50 -3.11
CA ASN A 58 -2.82 -8.87 -2.72
C ASN A 58 -2.57 -7.67 -3.61
N VAL A 59 -2.19 -6.55 -3.01
CA VAL A 59 -1.82 -5.32 -3.71
C VAL A 59 -0.40 -4.94 -3.32
N ARG A 60 0.49 -4.90 -4.31
CA ARG A 60 1.91 -4.54 -4.15
C ARG A 60 2.18 -3.19 -4.80
N TYR A 61 2.81 -2.30 -4.05
CA TYR A 61 3.22 -0.98 -4.51
C TYR A 61 4.44 -0.51 -3.71
N GLN A 62 4.97 0.68 -4.03
CA GLN A 62 6.03 1.30 -3.24
C GLN A 62 5.49 2.54 -2.53
N ASP A 63 5.94 2.77 -1.30
CA ASP A 63 5.66 4.01 -0.57
C ASP A 63 6.47 5.20 -1.13
N VAL A 64 6.31 6.37 -0.52
CA VAL A 64 7.03 7.59 -0.90
C VAL A 64 8.56 7.47 -0.79
N TYR A 65 9.06 6.53 0.01
CA TYR A 65 10.49 6.27 0.19
C TYR A 65 11.02 5.15 -0.71
N GLY A 66 10.17 4.55 -1.54
CA GLY A 66 10.51 3.43 -2.40
C GLY A 66 10.53 2.07 -1.69
N ASN A 67 10.03 1.99 -0.46
CA ASN A 67 9.91 0.71 0.23
C ASN A 67 8.75 -0.10 -0.35
N PRO A 68 8.94 -1.42 -0.59
CA PRO A 68 7.87 -2.27 -1.07
C PRO A 68 6.81 -2.47 0.01
N ILE A 69 5.56 -2.24 -0.35
CA ILE A 69 4.39 -2.44 0.50
C ILE A 69 3.54 -3.56 -0.09
N LEU A 70 3.11 -4.48 0.76
CA LEU A 70 2.10 -5.48 0.47
C LEU A 70 0.87 -5.22 1.34
N LYS A 71 -0.29 -5.09 0.71
CA LYS A 71 -1.59 -5.03 1.38
C LYS A 71 -2.44 -6.20 0.91
N THR A 72 -3.06 -6.90 1.86
CA THR A 72 -3.93 -8.05 1.57
C THR A 72 -5.35 -7.74 2.03
N GLY A 73 -6.30 -7.91 1.12
CA GLY A 73 -7.72 -7.85 1.42
C GLY A 73 -8.33 -9.25 1.36
N SER A 74 -9.24 -9.57 2.28
CA SER A 74 -9.89 -10.88 2.34
C SER A 74 -11.19 -10.89 1.54
N ASN A 75 -11.75 -12.08 1.35
CA ASN A 75 -13.09 -12.27 0.78
C ASN A 75 -14.25 -11.80 1.69
N SER A 76 -13.94 -11.41 2.93
CA SER A 76 -14.95 -10.88 3.87
C SER A 76 -15.14 -9.37 3.75
N THR A 77 -14.29 -8.68 2.99
CA THR A 77 -14.34 -7.24 2.78
C THR A 77 -14.28 -6.92 1.30
N ASP A 78 -14.86 -5.78 0.93
CA ASP A 78 -14.84 -5.24 -0.43
C ASP A 78 -13.95 -4.00 -0.54
N LYS A 79 -13.22 -3.66 0.54
CA LYS A 79 -12.42 -2.43 0.64
C LYS A 79 -11.05 -2.70 1.24
N LEU A 80 -10.04 -2.04 0.67
CA LEU A 80 -8.67 -2.09 1.13
C LEU A 80 -8.06 -0.69 1.09
N THR A 81 -7.50 -0.24 2.21
CA THR A 81 -6.83 1.06 2.29
C THR A 81 -5.34 0.93 1.97
N LEU A 82 -4.90 1.64 0.94
CA LEU A 82 -3.51 1.76 0.53
C LEU A 82 -2.95 3.05 1.14
N THR A 83 -1.86 2.96 1.89
CA THR A 83 -1.27 4.08 2.65
C THR A 83 0.25 4.15 2.40
N GLY A 84 0.88 5.23 2.84
CA GLY A 84 2.35 5.39 2.76
C GLY A 84 2.79 6.61 1.96
N PHE A 85 1.88 7.60 1.79
CA PHE A 85 2.13 8.82 1.03
C PHE A 85 1.93 10.05 1.90
N ASN A 86 2.75 11.07 1.67
CA ASN A 86 2.64 12.35 2.36
C ASN A 86 1.94 13.39 1.48
N GLU A 87 2.22 13.38 0.20
CA GLU A 87 1.74 14.36 -0.77
C GLU A 87 0.79 13.73 -1.78
N SER A 88 0.00 14.57 -2.42
CA SER A 88 -0.86 14.18 -3.53
C SER A 88 0.01 13.74 -4.72
N VAL A 89 -0.13 12.48 -5.11
CA VAL A 89 0.57 11.89 -6.25
C VAL A 89 -0.43 11.21 -7.17
N ASN A 90 -0.25 11.35 -8.46
CA ASN A 90 -1.05 10.66 -9.46
C ASN A 90 -0.25 9.53 -10.13
N ASN A 91 -0.98 8.51 -10.61
CA ASN A 91 -0.40 7.41 -11.38
C ASN A 91 0.67 6.61 -10.64
N ILE A 92 0.44 6.31 -9.36
CA ILE A 92 1.29 5.41 -8.57
C ILE A 92 1.13 4.01 -9.12
N PRO A 93 2.20 3.37 -9.62
CA PRO A 93 2.12 2.01 -10.14
C PRO A 93 1.91 1.00 -9.01
N ALA A 94 1.04 0.03 -9.24
CA ALA A 94 0.82 -1.07 -8.33
C ALA A 94 0.47 -2.34 -9.11
N GLN A 95 0.58 -3.49 -8.45
CA GLN A 95 0.22 -4.79 -8.98
C GLN A 95 -0.79 -5.46 -8.07
N ILE A 96 -1.83 -6.00 -8.68
CA ILE A 96 -2.84 -6.80 -8.00
C ILE A 96 -2.65 -8.27 -8.39
N THR A 97 -2.68 -9.16 -7.40
CA THR A 97 -2.78 -10.61 -7.58
C THR A 97 -3.90 -11.16 -6.72
N PHE A 98 -4.53 -12.26 -7.16
CA PHE A 98 -5.47 -13.00 -6.34
C PHE A 98 -4.75 -14.18 -5.68
N LEU A 99 -5.14 -14.49 -4.46
CA LEU A 99 -4.55 -15.56 -3.66
C LEU A 99 -5.58 -16.69 -3.48
N ARG A 100 -5.20 -17.91 -3.81
CA ARG A 100 -5.97 -19.13 -3.53
C ARG A 100 -5.67 -19.71 -2.16
N GLN A 101 -6.49 -20.68 -1.75
CA GLN A 101 -6.33 -21.39 -0.46
C GLN A 101 -5.02 -22.17 -0.34
N ASP A 102 -4.46 -22.62 -1.46
CA ASP A 102 -3.16 -23.30 -1.55
C ASP A 102 -1.96 -22.34 -1.57
N TYR A 103 -2.21 -21.03 -1.40
CA TYR A 103 -1.23 -19.95 -1.46
C TYR A 103 -0.64 -19.68 -2.85
N THR A 104 -1.18 -20.25 -3.91
CA THR A 104 -0.80 -19.85 -5.27
C THR A 104 -1.38 -18.48 -5.60
N GLU A 105 -0.62 -17.68 -6.34
CA GLU A 105 -1.05 -16.36 -6.78
C GLU A 105 -1.38 -16.34 -8.26
N SER A 106 -2.33 -15.49 -8.63
CA SER A 106 -2.65 -15.26 -10.04
C SER A 106 -1.55 -14.51 -10.76
N GLN A 107 -1.63 -14.47 -12.10
CA GLN A 107 -0.84 -13.51 -12.87
C GLN A 107 -1.12 -12.08 -12.35
N PRO A 108 -0.07 -11.23 -12.25
CA PRO A 108 -0.21 -9.87 -11.78
C PRO A 108 -0.96 -9.00 -12.79
N ILE A 109 -1.79 -8.11 -12.27
CA ILE A 109 -2.52 -7.10 -13.02
C ILE A 109 -1.91 -5.76 -12.69
N ASP A 110 -1.34 -5.10 -13.66
CA ASP A 110 -0.79 -3.75 -13.49
C ASP A 110 -1.92 -2.73 -13.43
N ILE A 111 -1.88 -1.91 -12.40
CA ILE A 111 -2.84 -0.85 -12.13
C ILE A 111 -2.12 0.44 -11.72
N GLN A 112 -2.87 1.54 -11.68
CA GLN A 112 -2.40 2.81 -11.16
C GLN A 112 -3.47 3.43 -10.26
N PHE A 113 -3.02 4.14 -9.22
CA PHE A 113 -3.90 4.88 -8.33
C PHE A 113 -3.31 6.26 -8.00
N GLY A 114 -4.14 7.14 -7.44
CA GLY A 114 -3.73 8.47 -6.95
C GLY A 114 -3.99 8.62 -5.47
N THR A 115 -3.33 9.61 -4.85
CA THR A 115 -3.45 9.95 -3.43
C THR A 115 -3.77 11.43 -3.26
N LEU A 116 -4.24 11.83 -2.07
CA LEU A 116 -4.32 13.22 -1.62
C LEU A 116 -3.22 13.50 -0.60
N ASP A 117 -2.98 14.78 -0.34
CA ASP A 117 -2.07 15.21 0.73
C ASP A 117 -2.46 14.55 2.05
N SER A 118 -1.48 14.10 2.82
CA SER A 118 -1.72 13.54 4.14
C SER A 118 -2.25 14.59 5.12
N SER A 119 -2.96 14.17 6.16
CA SER A 119 -3.50 15.08 7.17
C SER A 119 -2.44 15.99 7.81
N PRO A 120 -1.21 15.54 8.13
CA PRO A 120 -0.16 16.43 8.61
C PRO A 120 0.26 17.51 7.60
N ILE A 121 0.33 17.16 6.32
CA ILE A 121 0.66 18.11 5.25
C ILE A 121 -0.47 19.13 5.07
N CYS A 122 -1.73 18.66 5.02
CA CYS A 122 -2.88 19.55 4.99
C CYS A 122 -2.89 20.51 6.18
N PHE A 123 -2.61 20.01 7.39
CA PHE A 123 -2.51 20.84 8.58
C PHE A 123 -1.44 21.93 8.42
N ILE A 124 -0.21 21.58 8.02
CA ILE A 124 0.91 22.52 7.88
C ILE A 124 0.59 23.59 6.82
N ASN A 125 0.00 23.17 5.69
CA ASN A 125 -0.29 24.08 4.59
C ASN A 125 -1.46 25.03 4.87
N ASN A 126 -2.41 24.64 5.74
CA ASN A 126 -3.61 25.42 6.05
C ASN A 126 -3.55 26.06 7.45
N ALA A 127 -2.48 25.85 8.22
CA ALA A 127 -2.34 26.44 9.54
C ALA A 127 -2.03 27.95 9.46
N GLU A 128 -2.87 28.75 10.07
CA GLU A 128 -2.69 30.19 10.18
C GLU A 128 -2.37 30.57 11.62
N VAL A 129 -1.33 31.37 11.80
CA VAL A 129 -0.93 31.91 13.10
C VAL A 129 -1.21 33.39 13.13
N GLN A 130 -2.05 33.82 14.07
CA GLN A 130 -2.36 35.23 14.30
C GLN A 130 -1.82 35.67 15.67
N SER A 131 -1.21 36.84 15.73
CA SER A 131 -0.81 37.44 16.98
C SER A 131 -2.02 37.89 17.81
N GLY A 132 -2.00 37.58 19.11
CA GLY A 132 -3.03 37.98 20.06
C GLY A 132 -2.44 38.69 21.27
N TRP A 133 -3.30 39.13 22.21
CA TRP A 133 -2.84 39.73 23.46
C TRP A 133 -2.10 38.68 24.30
N ASN A 134 -0.80 38.89 24.51
CA ASN A 134 0.11 37.99 25.26
C ASN A 134 0.20 36.57 24.71
N GLY A 135 -0.02 36.36 23.41
CA GLY A 135 0.01 35.02 22.81
C GLY A 135 -0.24 35.01 21.32
N CYS A 136 -0.53 33.84 20.82
CA CYS A 136 -0.95 33.63 19.44
C CYS A 136 -2.15 32.70 19.37
N THR A 137 -2.93 32.85 18.32
CA THR A 137 -4.02 31.93 17.95
C THR A 137 -3.56 31.14 16.74
N LEU A 138 -3.69 29.82 16.81
CA LEU A 138 -3.47 28.90 15.70
C LEU A 138 -4.84 28.43 15.20
N SER A 139 -5.14 28.71 13.94
CA SER A 139 -6.33 28.24 13.24
C SER A 139 -5.92 27.27 12.14
N PHE A 140 -6.68 26.20 11.97
CA PHE A 140 -6.43 25.18 10.93
C PHE A 140 -7.71 24.43 10.58
N ASP A 141 -7.74 23.89 9.37
CA ASP A 141 -8.80 23.01 8.92
C ASP A 141 -8.48 21.55 9.21
N ASN A 142 -9.46 20.78 9.64
CA ASN A 142 -9.37 19.35 9.88
C ASN A 142 -10.57 18.62 9.25
N PRO A 143 -10.66 18.57 7.92
CA PRO A 143 -11.85 18.07 7.20
C PRO A 143 -12.12 16.58 7.46
N GLU A 144 -11.08 15.79 7.72
CA GLU A 144 -11.20 14.35 7.98
C GLU A 144 -11.35 14.00 9.47
N GLY A 145 -11.40 15.00 10.35
CA GLY A 145 -11.49 14.78 11.80
C GLY A 145 -10.29 14.02 12.37
N THR A 146 -9.12 14.14 11.76
CA THR A 146 -7.89 13.46 12.18
C THR A 146 -7.47 13.91 13.57
N THR A 147 -7.16 12.96 14.44
CA THR A 147 -6.63 13.26 15.78
C THR A 147 -5.11 13.38 15.72
N GLY A 148 -4.57 14.47 16.29
CA GLY A 148 -3.13 14.73 16.33
C GLY A 148 -2.76 15.70 17.43
N MET A 149 -1.46 15.95 17.57
CA MET A 149 -0.90 16.93 18.50
C MET A 149 0.03 17.89 17.74
N ALA A 150 -0.25 19.19 17.86
CA ALA A 150 0.62 20.23 17.31
C ALA A 150 1.46 20.84 18.44
N HIS A 151 2.77 20.92 18.24
CA HIS A 151 3.68 21.62 19.12
C HIS A 151 4.05 22.96 18.49
N VAL A 152 3.73 24.06 19.17
CA VAL A 152 4.06 25.41 18.71
C VAL A 152 5.27 25.91 19.50
N PHE A 153 6.34 26.23 18.80
CA PHE A 153 7.54 26.83 19.37
C PHE A 153 7.61 28.30 18.95
N TYR A 154 7.89 29.19 19.89
CA TYR A 154 8.10 30.62 19.60
C TYR A 154 9.38 31.12 20.24
N LEU A 155 10.01 32.08 19.59
CA LEU A 155 11.17 32.78 20.15
C LEU A 155 10.66 33.96 21.00
N GLY A 156 10.96 33.93 22.28
CA GLY A 156 10.70 35.06 23.16
C GLY A 156 11.57 36.26 22.79
N SER A 157 11.09 37.46 23.06
CA SER A 157 11.83 38.70 22.82
C SER A 157 12.97 38.95 23.83
N ASN A 158 13.02 38.18 24.91
CA ASN A 158 14.10 38.25 25.90
C ASN A 158 15.05 37.07 25.67
N PRO A 159 16.32 37.31 25.30
CA PRO A 159 17.33 36.26 25.43
C PRO A 159 17.37 35.85 26.89
N ILE A 160 17.31 34.55 27.13
CA ILE A 160 17.56 34.00 28.46
C ILE A 160 19.05 34.22 28.70
N ASP A 161 19.38 35.15 29.66
CA ASP A 161 20.74 35.36 30.19
C ASP A 161 21.23 34.10 30.89
#